data_45173ded0f712e445393c4b4b5d29cc3
#
_entry.id   45173ded0f712e445393c4b4b5d29cc3
#
_cell.length_a   1.000
_cell.length_b   1.000
_cell.length_c   1.000
_cell.angle_alpha   90.00
_cell.angle_beta   90.00
_cell.angle_gamma   90.00
#
_symmetry.space_group_name_H-M   'P 1'
#
loop_
_entity.id
_entity.type
_entity.pdbx_description
1 polymer ?
#
loop_
_entity_poly.entity_id
_entity_poly.type
_entity_poly.pdbx_seq_one_letter_code
_entity_poly.pdbx_strand_id
1 'polypeptide(L)'
;MNIQKYKLIIAAFLVGVALVSCSGDTGEKEADSTEAKKEKPDGLVLTPEQMQTVGIVTGPIAQKNLDSVIKANGQLAVPPQNKADVSILSGGIINHINVIEGQQVKRGRLLATIKNQDLIKIQQDYLAAKNNFTYIQAEYNRQKQLQEAGAGTGKSFQSAEATYHAERSRLTAYESQLSQLGISPGKIANGKIVSQFPVLSPIGGTVGQITANTGAFVQPGTSIMEVVDNSKIHCDLTVFEKDLMHVKIGQKVSFQLTNQENQLITGTINGINKSFENESKGVTVHAVINNKEQKNLIPGMYVTALISTGSRLTTAVPVDAVVRSEGKQFIFIVVPDAAGKGDTVRFKKAEVATGVTELGFIQIKPLMDLPASVKVALKGAFYLQSKATGGAEEE
;
A
#
# COMPACT_ATOMS: atom_id res chain seq x y z
N MET A 1 -24.18 -37.05 -2.16
CA MET A 1 -25.31 -37.54 -1.33
C MET A 1 -26.46 -36.56 -1.50
N ASN A 2 -27.44 -37.02 -2.34
CA ASN A 2 -28.83 -36.54 -2.50
C ASN A 2 -29.12 -35.03 -2.81
N ILE A 3 -29.08 -34.72 -4.10
CA ILE A 3 -29.71 -33.52 -4.74
C ILE A 3 -31.05 -33.92 -5.42
N GLN A 4 -31.83 -34.80 -4.86
CA GLN A 4 -33.07 -35.28 -5.51
C GLN A 4 -34.36 -35.02 -4.73
N LYS A 5 -34.35 -34.17 -3.70
CA LYS A 5 -35.58 -33.92 -2.86
C LYS A 5 -36.19 -32.52 -2.97
N TYR A 6 -35.68 -31.62 -3.86
CA TYR A 6 -36.24 -30.26 -3.99
C TYR A 6 -36.99 -29.98 -5.30
N LYS A 7 -37.23 -30.98 -6.13
CA LYS A 7 -37.97 -30.79 -7.42
C LYS A 7 -39.47 -31.10 -7.36
N LEU A 8 -40.06 -31.33 -6.19
CA LEU A 8 -41.46 -31.79 -6.11
C LEU A 8 -42.41 -30.84 -5.36
N ILE A 9 -42.03 -29.59 -5.07
CA ILE A 9 -42.91 -28.64 -4.35
C ILE A 9 -43.28 -27.39 -5.21
N ILE A 10 -42.82 -27.24 -6.43
CA ILE A 10 -43.15 -26.08 -7.34
C ILE A 10 -44.26 -26.40 -8.34
N ALA A 11 -44.89 -27.54 -8.36
CA ALA A 11 -45.89 -27.91 -9.35
C ALA A 11 -47.37 -27.85 -8.86
N ALA A 12 -47.66 -27.27 -7.69
CA ALA A 12 -49.02 -27.32 -7.07
C ALA A 12 -49.66 -25.93 -6.84
N PHE A 13 -49.19 -24.82 -7.46
CA PHE A 13 -49.82 -23.52 -7.18
C PHE A 13 -50.16 -22.69 -8.45
N LEU A 14 -50.55 -23.37 -9.52
CA LEU A 14 -50.91 -22.70 -10.80
C LEU A 14 -52.16 -23.28 -11.45
N VAL A 15 -53.21 -23.52 -10.68
CA VAL A 15 -54.57 -23.75 -11.23
C VAL A 15 -55.59 -23.21 -10.23
N GLY A 16 -56.21 -22.09 -10.55
CA GLY A 16 -57.36 -21.65 -9.78
C GLY A 16 -57.59 -20.14 -9.74
N VAL A 17 -57.79 -19.44 -10.83
CA VAL A 17 -58.69 -18.27 -10.92
C VAL A 17 -58.98 -18.03 -12.42
N ALA A 18 -60.00 -18.64 -12.94
CA ALA A 18 -60.73 -18.16 -14.09
C ALA A 18 -62.21 -18.45 -13.84
N LEU A 19 -63.03 -17.51 -14.22
CA LEU A 19 -64.50 -17.50 -14.27
C LEU A 19 -65.16 -16.70 -13.13
N VAL A 20 -65.52 -15.47 -13.39
CA VAL A 20 -66.95 -15.08 -13.46
C VAL A 20 -67.03 -13.85 -14.42
N SER A 21 -67.85 -14.04 -15.43
CA SER A 21 -68.22 -13.15 -16.51
C SER A 21 -69.63 -12.59 -16.29
N CYS A 22 -69.85 -11.43 -16.91
CA CYS A 22 -71.12 -10.86 -17.42
C CYS A 22 -72.05 -10.13 -16.46
N SER A 23 -72.34 -8.92 -16.78
CA SER A 23 -73.49 -8.41 -17.54
C SER A 23 -74.11 -7.16 -16.90
N GLY A 24 -74.41 -6.12 -17.74
CA GLY A 24 -75.26 -5.01 -17.32
C GLY A 24 -74.96 -3.70 -17.99
N ASP A 25 -75.44 -3.56 -19.20
CA ASP A 25 -75.61 -2.35 -19.99
C ASP A 25 -76.61 -1.40 -19.34
N THR A 26 -76.22 -0.08 -19.21
CA THR A 26 -77.14 1.04 -19.53
C THR A 26 -76.35 2.33 -19.51
N GLY A 27 -76.47 3.04 -20.62
CA GLY A 27 -75.83 4.29 -20.87
C GLY A 27 -76.46 5.48 -20.13
N GLU A 28 -75.65 6.45 -19.85
CA GLU A 28 -76.04 7.84 -19.81
C GLU A 28 -74.86 8.75 -20.16
N LYS A 29 -75.10 9.62 -21.10
CA LYS A 29 -74.18 10.70 -21.53
C LYS A 29 -74.14 11.75 -20.44
N GLU A 30 -72.93 12.12 -19.97
CA GLU A 30 -72.73 13.45 -19.42
C GLU A 30 -71.37 14.01 -19.83
N ALA A 31 -71.48 15.13 -20.42
CA ALA A 31 -70.66 16.30 -20.57
C ALA A 31 -69.18 16.25 -20.25
N ASP A 32 -68.42 16.45 -21.31
CA ASP A 32 -67.07 16.98 -21.36
C ASP A 32 -66.91 18.24 -20.47
N SER A 33 -66.21 18.11 -19.36
CA SER A 33 -65.59 19.23 -18.64
C SER A 33 -64.11 19.02 -18.59
N THR A 34 -63.42 19.58 -19.55
CA THR A 34 -62.00 19.75 -19.62
C THR A 34 -61.55 20.60 -18.40
N GLU A 35 -61.34 19.98 -17.26
CA GLU A 35 -60.54 20.62 -16.18
C GLU A 35 -59.07 20.61 -16.64
N ALA A 36 -58.66 21.81 -17.07
CA ALA A 36 -57.26 22.11 -17.25
C ALA A 36 -56.52 21.85 -15.91
N LYS A 37 -55.73 20.81 -15.87
CA LYS A 37 -54.75 20.51 -14.81
C LYS A 37 -53.89 21.75 -14.67
N LYS A 38 -54.20 22.65 -13.69
CA LYS A 38 -53.32 23.74 -13.30
C LYS A 38 -52.04 23.07 -12.85
N GLU A 39 -50.97 23.17 -13.66
CA GLU A 39 -49.62 22.89 -13.23
C GLU A 39 -49.38 23.69 -11.95
N LYS A 40 -49.19 23.00 -10.81
CA LYS A 40 -48.75 23.61 -9.56
C LYS A 40 -47.44 24.37 -9.87
N PRO A 41 -47.28 25.61 -9.47
CA PRO A 41 -46.08 26.38 -9.78
C PRO A 41 -44.86 25.71 -9.18
N ASP A 42 -44.00 25.19 -10.06
CA ASP A 42 -42.75 24.45 -9.73
C ASP A 42 -41.78 25.38 -9.00
N GLY A 43 -41.88 25.48 -7.66
CA GLY A 43 -40.99 26.29 -6.81
C GLY A 43 -41.63 26.83 -5.53
N LEU A 44 -40.81 26.94 -4.50
CA LEU A 44 -41.17 27.48 -3.21
C LEU A 44 -41.02 29.02 -3.22
N VAL A 45 -42.07 29.76 -2.83
CA VAL A 45 -42.05 31.21 -2.79
C VAL A 45 -42.01 31.68 -1.34
N LEU A 46 -41.08 32.60 -1.02
CA LEU A 46 -40.92 33.21 0.31
C LEU A 46 -40.82 34.73 0.19
N THR A 47 -41.32 35.43 1.20
CA THR A 47 -41.10 36.88 1.36
C THR A 47 -39.73 37.14 1.99
N PRO A 48 -39.12 38.32 1.81
CA PRO A 48 -37.84 38.67 2.47
C PRO A 48 -37.91 38.57 3.99
N GLU A 49 -39.06 38.92 4.59
CA GLU A 49 -39.29 38.80 6.04
C GLU A 49 -39.25 37.34 6.50
N GLN A 50 -39.90 36.44 5.73
CA GLN A 50 -39.85 35.00 6.00
C GLN A 50 -38.43 34.44 5.85
N MET A 51 -37.70 34.87 4.83
CA MET A 51 -36.30 34.47 4.65
C MET A 51 -35.43 34.89 5.81
N GLN A 52 -35.60 36.12 6.31
CA GLN A 52 -34.87 36.67 7.45
C GLN A 52 -35.18 35.89 8.74
N THR A 53 -36.45 35.58 8.98
CA THR A 53 -36.92 34.86 10.18
C THR A 53 -36.31 33.45 10.25
N VAL A 54 -36.17 32.74 9.11
CA VAL A 54 -35.65 31.41 9.06
C VAL A 54 -34.15 31.34 8.70
N GLY A 55 -33.49 32.49 8.58
CA GLY A 55 -32.03 32.58 8.35
C GLY A 55 -31.57 32.14 6.95
N ILE A 56 -32.44 32.30 5.94
CA ILE A 56 -32.04 31.98 4.54
C ILE A 56 -31.20 33.14 4.02
N VAL A 57 -30.00 32.81 3.56
CA VAL A 57 -29.08 33.73 2.90
C VAL A 57 -28.86 33.28 1.47
N THR A 58 -29.07 34.19 0.51
CA THR A 58 -28.83 33.91 -0.92
C THR A 58 -27.57 34.61 -1.41
N GLY A 59 -26.88 33.99 -2.35
CA GLY A 59 -25.69 34.60 -2.96
C GLY A 59 -25.26 33.83 -4.23
N PRO A 60 -24.24 34.34 -4.93
CA PRO A 60 -23.70 33.67 -6.11
C PRO A 60 -22.97 32.41 -5.75
N ILE A 61 -22.90 31.49 -6.68
CA ILE A 61 -22.02 30.32 -6.58
C ILE A 61 -20.56 30.82 -6.69
N ALA A 62 -19.73 30.42 -5.76
CA ALA A 62 -18.34 30.89 -5.68
C ALA A 62 -17.39 29.94 -6.44
N GLN A 63 -16.33 30.52 -7.03
CA GLN A 63 -15.15 29.76 -7.45
C GLN A 63 -14.18 29.73 -6.29
N LYS A 64 -13.80 28.52 -5.83
CA LYS A 64 -12.89 28.31 -4.70
C LYS A 64 -11.78 27.36 -5.10
N ASN A 65 -10.57 27.64 -4.62
CA ASN A 65 -9.49 26.68 -4.65
C ASN A 65 -9.74 25.68 -3.52
N LEU A 66 -10.12 24.47 -3.85
CA LEU A 66 -10.27 23.37 -2.88
C LEU A 66 -9.12 22.38 -3.07
N ASP A 67 -8.47 22.03 -1.97
CA ASP A 67 -7.44 21.00 -1.95
C ASP A 67 -8.10 19.63 -2.00
N SER A 68 -7.80 18.90 -3.04
CA SER A 68 -8.25 17.52 -3.17
C SER A 68 -7.24 16.60 -2.50
N VAL A 69 -7.72 15.72 -1.62
CA VAL A 69 -6.91 14.71 -0.96
C VAL A 69 -7.46 13.31 -1.25
N ILE A 70 -6.57 12.37 -1.49
CA ILE A 70 -6.89 10.95 -1.58
C ILE A 70 -6.51 10.31 -0.25
N LYS A 71 -7.46 9.64 0.38
CA LYS A 71 -7.22 8.84 1.58
C LYS A 71 -6.77 7.46 1.16
N ALA A 72 -5.58 7.06 1.62
CA ALA A 72 -5.00 5.74 1.40
C ALA A 72 -4.59 5.13 2.74
N ASN A 73 -4.68 3.82 2.85
CA ASN A 73 -4.15 3.08 3.98
C ASN A 73 -2.84 2.43 3.57
N GLY A 74 -1.96 2.18 4.52
CA GLY A 74 -0.70 1.54 4.27
C GLY A 74 0.02 1.11 5.53
N GLN A 75 1.26 0.72 5.35
CA GLN A 75 2.15 0.32 6.44
C GLN A 75 3.55 0.87 6.23
N LEU A 76 4.26 1.04 7.33
CA LEU A 76 5.67 1.39 7.29
C LEU A 76 6.48 0.17 6.87
N ALA A 77 7.43 0.37 5.97
CA ALA A 77 8.32 -0.65 5.47
C ALA A 77 9.76 -0.14 5.39
N VAL A 78 10.70 -1.03 5.25
CA VAL A 78 12.08 -0.71 4.89
C VAL A 78 12.41 -1.33 3.53
N PRO A 79 13.27 -0.70 2.71
CA PRO A 79 13.69 -1.30 1.46
C PRO A 79 14.35 -2.66 1.70
N PRO A 80 14.24 -3.64 0.78
CA PRO A 80 14.81 -4.97 0.95
C PRO A 80 16.31 -4.98 1.27
N GLN A 81 17.08 -4.00 0.77
CA GLN A 81 18.50 -3.85 1.08
C GLN A 81 18.79 -3.36 2.51
N ASN A 82 17.79 -2.88 3.22
CA ASN A 82 17.88 -2.41 4.60
C ASN A 82 17.31 -3.43 5.61
N LYS A 83 16.92 -4.60 5.14
CA LYS A 83 16.49 -5.75 5.94
C LYS A 83 17.33 -6.96 5.56
N ALA A 84 17.82 -7.69 6.54
CA ALA A 84 18.59 -8.89 6.31
C ALA A 84 18.10 -10.03 7.20
N ASP A 85 17.68 -11.11 6.56
CA ASP A 85 17.45 -12.40 7.22
C ASP A 85 18.80 -13.11 7.31
N VAL A 86 19.35 -13.17 8.52
CA VAL A 86 20.65 -13.77 8.78
C VAL A 86 20.49 -15.28 8.74
N SER A 87 20.91 -15.89 7.64
CA SER A 87 20.92 -17.33 7.45
C SER A 87 22.33 -17.91 7.52
N ILE A 88 22.42 -19.21 7.72
CA ILE A 88 23.69 -19.95 7.77
C ILE A 88 23.96 -20.67 6.46
N LEU A 89 25.24 -20.70 6.05
CA LEU A 89 25.69 -21.38 4.84
C LEU A 89 25.94 -22.87 5.06
N SER A 90 26.35 -23.27 6.24
CA SER A 90 26.62 -24.65 6.62
C SER A 90 25.87 -25.01 7.89
N GLY A 91 25.18 -26.16 7.90
CA GLY A 91 24.41 -26.63 9.05
C GLY A 91 25.27 -26.88 10.29
N GLY A 92 24.63 -26.85 11.45
CA GLY A 92 25.34 -27.11 12.70
C GLY A 92 24.51 -26.75 13.94
N ILE A 93 25.15 -26.87 15.09
CA ILE A 93 24.52 -26.55 16.38
C ILE A 93 24.88 -25.11 16.78
N ILE A 94 23.90 -24.31 17.15
CA ILE A 94 24.14 -22.98 17.70
C ILE A 94 24.87 -23.14 19.03
N ASN A 95 26.12 -22.72 19.05
CA ASN A 95 26.93 -22.79 20.26
C ASN A 95 26.66 -21.61 21.20
N HIS A 96 26.58 -20.40 20.64
CA HIS A 96 26.30 -19.17 21.41
C HIS A 96 25.68 -18.10 20.54
N ILE A 97 24.76 -17.34 21.13
CA ILE A 97 24.17 -16.14 20.53
C ILE A 97 24.74 -14.94 21.29
N ASN A 98 25.40 -14.02 20.56
CA ASN A 98 26.21 -12.93 21.12
C ASN A 98 25.46 -11.59 21.16
N VAL A 99 24.18 -11.58 20.80
CA VAL A 99 23.33 -10.39 20.71
C VAL A 99 21.96 -10.67 21.31
N ILE A 100 21.24 -9.61 21.62
CA ILE A 100 19.85 -9.66 22.08
C ILE A 100 18.96 -8.89 21.11
N GLU A 101 17.67 -9.19 21.10
CA GLU A 101 16.67 -8.45 20.34
C GLU A 101 16.66 -6.97 20.77
N GLY A 102 16.52 -6.06 19.80
CA GLY A 102 16.60 -4.61 20.02
C GLY A 102 18.03 -4.04 20.07
N GLN A 103 19.07 -4.87 20.10
CA GLN A 103 20.46 -4.41 20.13
C GLN A 103 20.89 -3.83 18.78
N GLN A 104 21.55 -2.67 18.79
CA GLN A 104 22.20 -2.12 17.59
C GLN A 104 23.51 -2.83 17.28
N VAL A 105 23.69 -3.19 16.01
CA VAL A 105 24.87 -3.87 15.50
C VAL A 105 25.40 -3.17 14.25
N LYS A 106 26.72 -3.24 14.07
CA LYS A 106 27.38 -2.79 12.83
C LYS A 106 27.56 -3.98 11.89
N ARG A 107 27.67 -3.70 10.60
CA ARG A 107 28.07 -4.71 9.60
C ARG A 107 29.35 -5.42 10.05
N GLY A 108 29.37 -6.75 9.95
CA GLY A 108 30.49 -7.58 10.41
C GLY A 108 30.52 -7.87 11.92
N ARG A 109 29.54 -7.40 12.70
CA ARG A 109 29.43 -7.77 14.12
C ARG A 109 29.13 -9.25 14.27
N LEU A 110 29.81 -9.93 15.19
CA LEU A 110 29.53 -11.31 15.56
C LEU A 110 28.15 -11.41 16.21
N LEU A 111 27.26 -12.18 15.57
CA LEU A 111 25.88 -12.41 16.02
C LEU A 111 25.75 -13.74 16.75
N ALA A 112 26.30 -14.80 16.18
CA ALA A 112 26.26 -16.14 16.75
C ALA A 112 27.51 -16.94 16.35
N THR A 113 27.75 -18.04 17.06
CA THR A 113 28.75 -19.05 16.69
C THR A 113 28.09 -20.39 16.48
N ILE A 114 28.43 -21.06 15.40
CA ILE A 114 27.89 -22.37 15.01
C ILE A 114 28.99 -23.41 15.15
N LYS A 115 28.68 -24.48 15.85
CA LYS A 115 29.54 -25.66 15.97
C LYS A 115 29.17 -26.66 14.87
N ASN A 116 30.18 -27.06 14.08
CA ASN A 116 29.99 -27.99 12.98
C ASN A 116 31.15 -29.00 12.95
N GLN A 117 30.85 -30.30 12.89
CA GLN A 117 31.86 -31.36 12.82
C GLN A 117 32.52 -31.47 11.44
N ASP A 118 31.78 -31.19 10.37
CA ASP A 118 32.30 -31.24 9.00
C ASP A 118 33.40 -30.19 8.78
N LEU A 119 33.40 -29.14 9.60
CA LEU A 119 34.42 -28.13 9.58
C LEU A 119 35.82 -28.66 9.87
N ILE A 120 35.94 -29.65 10.74
CA ILE A 120 37.23 -30.30 11.05
C ILE A 120 37.73 -31.03 9.83
N LYS A 121 36.85 -31.75 9.12
CA LYS A 121 37.21 -32.51 7.91
C LYS A 121 37.70 -31.57 6.79
N ILE A 122 36.98 -30.48 6.53
CA ILE A 122 37.39 -29.52 5.49
C ILE A 122 38.76 -28.91 5.77
N GLN A 123 39.08 -28.66 7.05
CA GLN A 123 40.37 -28.15 7.48
C GLN A 123 41.48 -29.21 7.30
N GLN A 124 41.20 -30.48 7.60
CA GLN A 124 42.13 -31.58 7.33
C GLN A 124 42.42 -31.71 5.82
N ASP A 125 41.38 -31.71 4.98
CA ASP A 125 41.51 -31.79 3.54
C ASP A 125 42.32 -30.62 2.96
N TYR A 126 42.07 -29.40 3.48
CA TYR A 126 42.86 -28.21 3.14
C TYR A 126 44.33 -28.37 3.49
N LEU A 127 44.66 -28.82 4.71
CA LEU A 127 46.03 -29.00 5.15
C LEU A 127 46.74 -30.07 4.32
N ALA A 128 46.05 -31.19 4.00
CA ALA A 128 46.58 -32.24 3.13
C ALA A 128 46.85 -31.69 1.73
N ALA A 129 45.90 -30.96 1.14
CA ALA A 129 46.05 -30.33 -0.17
C ALA A 129 47.21 -29.32 -0.18
N LYS A 130 47.34 -28.50 0.87
CA LYS A 130 48.41 -27.52 0.99
C LYS A 130 49.80 -28.16 1.06
N ASN A 131 49.96 -29.22 1.86
CA ASN A 131 51.23 -29.96 1.97
C ASN A 131 51.57 -30.63 0.65
N ASN A 132 50.58 -31.28 0.01
CA ASN A 132 50.76 -31.90 -1.31
C ASN A 132 51.15 -30.86 -2.38
N PHE A 133 50.48 -29.72 -2.40
CA PHE A 133 50.81 -28.64 -3.35
C PHE A 133 52.24 -28.14 -3.20
N THR A 134 52.77 -28.03 -1.98
CA THR A 134 54.18 -27.64 -1.75
C THR A 134 55.14 -28.62 -2.44
N TYR A 135 54.89 -29.92 -2.34
CA TYR A 135 55.68 -30.96 -3.02
C TYR A 135 55.53 -30.86 -4.56
N ILE A 136 54.32 -30.78 -5.05
CA ILE A 136 54.04 -30.71 -6.51
C ILE A 136 54.63 -29.45 -7.12
N GLN A 137 54.58 -28.32 -6.42
CA GLN A 137 55.21 -27.07 -6.86
C GLN A 137 56.73 -27.19 -7.01
N ALA A 138 57.38 -27.86 -6.03
CA ALA A 138 58.81 -28.13 -6.11
C ALA A 138 59.16 -29.06 -7.29
N GLU A 139 58.33 -30.09 -7.54
CA GLU A 139 58.48 -30.98 -8.66
C GLU A 139 58.29 -30.26 -10.01
N TYR A 140 57.26 -29.47 -10.16
CA TYR A 140 57.05 -28.63 -11.35
C TYR A 140 58.25 -27.73 -11.63
N ASN A 141 58.76 -27.03 -10.61
CA ASN A 141 59.92 -26.15 -10.76
C ASN A 141 61.17 -26.93 -11.18
N ARG A 142 61.38 -28.13 -10.62
CA ARG A 142 62.48 -29.00 -11.00
C ARG A 142 62.38 -29.47 -12.46
N GLN A 143 61.22 -29.94 -12.90
CA GLN A 143 60.99 -30.39 -14.28
C GLN A 143 61.14 -29.24 -15.27
N LYS A 144 60.73 -28.03 -14.90
CA LYS A 144 60.90 -26.80 -15.67
C LYS A 144 62.37 -26.48 -15.88
N GLN A 145 63.17 -26.50 -14.80
CA GLN A 145 64.61 -26.28 -14.90
C GLN A 145 65.35 -27.33 -15.75
N LEU A 146 65.00 -28.62 -15.61
CA LEU A 146 65.56 -29.70 -16.41
C LEU A 146 65.25 -29.52 -17.89
N GLN A 147 64.02 -29.11 -18.23
CA GLN A 147 63.63 -28.86 -19.61
C GLN A 147 64.41 -27.66 -20.20
N GLU A 148 64.50 -26.55 -19.44
CA GLU A 148 65.25 -25.34 -19.85
C GLU A 148 66.74 -25.65 -20.06
N ALA A 149 67.32 -26.59 -19.29
CA ALA A 149 68.69 -27.06 -19.44
C ALA A 149 68.89 -28.12 -20.52
N GLY A 150 67.79 -28.50 -21.24
CA GLY A 150 67.88 -29.57 -22.27
C GLY A 150 68.03 -31.01 -21.71
N ALA A 151 67.95 -31.18 -20.39
CA ALA A 151 68.11 -32.47 -19.68
C ALA A 151 66.81 -33.19 -19.36
N GLY A 152 65.64 -32.59 -19.67
CA GLY A 152 64.30 -33.11 -19.42
C GLY A 152 63.54 -33.44 -20.68
N THR A 153 62.48 -34.30 -20.55
CA THR A 153 61.57 -34.57 -21.69
C THR A 153 60.35 -33.64 -21.63
N GLY A 154 59.89 -33.22 -22.82
CA GLY A 154 58.66 -32.41 -22.88
C GLY A 154 57.44 -33.09 -22.22
N LYS A 155 57.36 -34.42 -22.34
CA LYS A 155 56.29 -35.21 -21.69
C LYS A 155 56.33 -35.10 -20.16
N SER A 156 57.52 -35.19 -19.56
CA SER A 156 57.66 -35.08 -18.09
C SER A 156 57.28 -33.68 -17.59
N PHE A 157 57.71 -32.66 -18.32
CA PHE A 157 57.33 -31.26 -18.00
C PHE A 157 55.83 -31.03 -18.12
N GLN A 158 55.21 -31.42 -19.24
CA GLN A 158 53.74 -31.29 -19.44
C GLN A 158 52.95 -32.03 -18.38
N SER A 159 53.39 -33.21 -17.96
CA SER A 159 52.75 -33.98 -16.88
C SER A 159 52.86 -33.26 -15.52
N ALA A 160 54.04 -32.73 -15.19
CA ALA A 160 54.27 -31.96 -13.96
C ALA A 160 53.46 -30.65 -13.95
N GLU A 161 53.40 -29.99 -15.09
CA GLU A 161 52.60 -28.75 -15.27
C GLU A 161 51.09 -29.00 -15.07
N ALA A 162 50.57 -30.06 -15.73
CA ALA A 162 49.16 -30.44 -15.57
C ALA A 162 48.82 -30.78 -14.11
N THR A 163 49.69 -31.52 -13.42
CA THR A 163 49.51 -31.87 -12.01
C THR A 163 49.57 -30.63 -11.12
N TYR A 164 50.51 -29.72 -11.38
CA TYR A 164 50.63 -28.46 -10.64
C TYR A 164 49.35 -27.63 -10.75
N HIS A 165 48.81 -27.45 -11.95
CA HIS A 165 47.55 -26.69 -12.14
C HIS A 165 46.36 -27.36 -11.48
N ALA A 166 46.27 -28.69 -11.53
CA ALA A 166 45.19 -29.44 -10.88
C ALA A 166 45.19 -29.24 -9.36
N GLU A 167 46.36 -29.43 -8.72
CA GLU A 167 46.50 -29.32 -7.26
C GLU A 167 46.37 -27.85 -6.78
N ARG A 168 46.85 -26.89 -7.58
CA ARG A 168 46.62 -25.47 -7.30
C ARG A 168 45.13 -25.14 -7.28
N SER A 169 44.37 -25.59 -8.28
CA SER A 169 42.93 -25.39 -8.34
C SER A 169 42.21 -26.02 -7.14
N ARG A 170 42.63 -27.25 -6.75
CA ARG A 170 42.09 -27.92 -5.57
C ARG A 170 42.35 -27.17 -4.28
N LEU A 171 43.57 -26.65 -4.08
CA LEU A 171 43.92 -25.84 -2.92
C LEU A 171 43.08 -24.56 -2.86
N THR A 172 42.95 -23.84 -3.99
CA THR A 172 42.15 -22.63 -4.11
C THR A 172 40.67 -22.89 -3.80
N ALA A 173 40.11 -24.05 -4.19
CA ALA A 173 38.78 -24.46 -3.86
C ALA A 173 38.55 -24.57 -2.33
N TYR A 174 39.47 -25.25 -1.63
CA TYR A 174 39.39 -25.34 -0.16
C TYR A 174 39.56 -24.00 0.52
N GLU A 175 40.47 -23.15 0.04
CA GLU A 175 40.65 -21.78 0.56
C GLU A 175 39.36 -20.94 0.42
N SER A 176 38.69 -21.08 -0.73
CA SER A 176 37.41 -20.38 -0.96
C SER A 176 36.31 -20.91 -0.03
N GLN A 177 36.20 -22.23 0.15
CA GLN A 177 35.19 -22.81 1.06
C GLN A 177 35.39 -22.36 2.51
N LEU A 178 36.64 -22.35 3.00
CA LEU A 178 36.96 -21.87 4.35
C LEU A 178 36.66 -20.37 4.51
N SER A 179 37.00 -19.56 3.51
CA SER A 179 36.75 -18.13 3.51
C SER A 179 35.26 -17.80 3.53
N GLN A 180 34.42 -18.55 2.80
CA GLN A 180 32.96 -18.41 2.84
C GLN A 180 32.38 -18.66 4.24
N LEU A 181 33.00 -19.53 5.02
CA LEU A 181 32.63 -19.77 6.43
C LEU A 181 33.25 -18.76 7.41
N GLY A 182 33.89 -17.70 6.89
CA GLY A 182 34.57 -16.69 7.71
C GLY A 182 35.83 -17.19 8.41
N ILE A 183 36.39 -18.30 7.93
CA ILE A 183 37.61 -18.90 8.48
C ILE A 183 38.81 -18.55 7.60
N SER A 184 39.83 -17.96 8.22
CA SER A 184 41.06 -17.62 7.51
C SER A 184 41.93 -18.86 7.26
N PRO A 185 42.21 -19.22 5.98
CA PRO A 185 43.08 -20.34 5.66
C PRO A 185 44.49 -20.21 6.27
N GLY A 186 45.02 -19.00 6.40
CA GLY A 186 46.32 -18.74 7.03
C GLY A 186 46.41 -19.14 8.49
N LYS A 187 45.29 -18.98 9.26
CA LYS A 187 45.26 -19.40 10.67
C LYS A 187 45.29 -20.92 10.80
N ILE A 188 44.66 -21.67 9.93
CA ILE A 188 44.63 -23.11 9.89
C ILE A 188 46.02 -23.64 9.51
N ALA A 189 46.66 -23.02 8.55
CA ALA A 189 48.03 -23.39 8.12
C ALA A 189 49.06 -23.35 9.26
N ASN A 190 48.80 -22.53 10.30
CA ASN A 190 49.62 -22.44 11.53
C ASN A 190 49.18 -23.44 12.61
N GLY A 191 48.42 -24.49 12.29
CA GLY A 191 47.99 -25.54 13.20
C GLY A 191 46.80 -25.23 14.09
N LYS A 192 46.10 -24.09 13.87
CA LYS A 192 44.90 -23.71 14.63
C LYS A 192 43.64 -24.24 13.99
N ILE A 193 43.24 -25.47 14.32
CA ILE A 193 41.98 -26.05 13.92
C ILE A 193 40.86 -25.48 14.77
N VAL A 194 39.76 -25.03 14.13
CA VAL A 194 38.58 -24.52 14.78
C VAL A 194 37.37 -25.43 14.53
N SER A 195 36.54 -25.61 15.54
CA SER A 195 35.31 -26.44 15.45
C SER A 195 34.03 -25.56 15.31
N GLN A 196 34.19 -24.26 15.24
CA GLN A 196 33.11 -23.29 15.20
C GLN A 196 33.40 -22.24 14.14
N PHE A 197 32.34 -21.78 13.47
CA PHE A 197 32.43 -20.64 12.57
C PHE A 197 31.52 -19.49 13.04
N PRO A 198 31.91 -18.23 12.77
CA PRO A 198 31.14 -17.07 13.16
C PRO A 198 30.02 -16.80 12.17
N VAL A 199 28.86 -16.38 12.69
CA VAL A 199 27.80 -15.76 11.91
C VAL A 199 27.88 -14.24 12.14
N LEU A 200 28.12 -13.51 11.07
CA LEU A 200 28.34 -12.06 11.11
C LEU A 200 27.15 -11.32 10.51
N SER A 201 26.89 -10.11 11.02
CA SER A 201 25.83 -9.27 10.45
C SER A 201 26.21 -8.80 9.05
N PRO A 202 25.35 -9.02 8.04
CA PRO A 202 25.59 -8.56 6.66
C PRO A 202 25.39 -7.05 6.51
N ILE A 203 24.58 -6.42 7.38
CA ILE A 203 24.26 -4.99 7.38
C ILE A 203 24.44 -4.38 8.79
N GLY A 204 24.47 -3.06 8.88
CA GLY A 204 24.30 -2.35 10.16
C GLY A 204 22.82 -2.16 10.42
N GLY A 205 22.39 -2.21 11.68
CA GLY A 205 20.97 -2.04 12.03
C GLY A 205 20.67 -2.49 13.45
N THR A 206 19.41 -2.75 13.72
CA THR A 206 18.91 -3.28 14.98
C THR A 206 18.56 -4.76 14.81
N VAL A 207 18.95 -5.59 15.74
CA VAL A 207 18.57 -7.01 15.77
C VAL A 207 17.06 -7.09 16.02
N GLY A 208 16.34 -7.67 15.09
CA GLY A 208 14.91 -7.95 15.20
C GLY A 208 14.67 -9.25 15.95
N GLN A 209 13.75 -10.07 15.44
CA GLN A 209 13.40 -11.34 16.05
C GLN A 209 14.54 -12.36 15.91
N ILE A 210 14.86 -13.06 17.00
CA ILE A 210 15.76 -14.20 17.03
C ILE A 210 14.91 -15.48 17.03
N THR A 211 14.98 -16.24 15.95
CA THR A 211 14.12 -17.42 15.72
C THR A 211 14.74 -18.74 16.20
N ALA A 212 16.05 -18.73 16.50
CA ALA A 212 16.76 -19.92 16.87
C ALA A 212 17.35 -19.83 18.29
N ASN A 213 17.39 -20.97 19.01
CA ASN A 213 17.89 -21.06 20.38
C ASN A 213 19.30 -21.65 20.43
N THR A 214 20.05 -21.30 21.47
CA THR A 214 21.34 -21.97 21.78
C THR A 214 21.12 -23.46 21.99
N GLY A 215 21.98 -24.29 21.37
CA GLY A 215 21.87 -25.75 21.37
C GLY A 215 20.98 -26.31 20.28
N ALA A 216 20.21 -25.51 19.56
CA ALA A 216 19.41 -25.99 18.43
C ALA A 216 20.29 -26.34 17.22
N PHE A 217 19.93 -27.41 16.52
CA PHE A 217 20.50 -27.73 15.21
C PHE A 217 19.78 -26.91 14.14
N VAL A 218 20.54 -26.23 13.29
CA VAL A 218 20.04 -25.41 12.18
C VAL A 218 20.59 -25.92 10.85
N GLN A 219 19.74 -25.87 9.82
CA GLN A 219 20.09 -26.32 8.48
C GLN A 219 20.59 -25.16 7.60
N PRO A 220 21.37 -25.42 6.55
CA PRO A 220 21.75 -24.40 5.59
C PRO A 220 20.52 -23.66 5.00
N GLY A 221 20.60 -22.34 4.89
CA GLY A 221 19.49 -21.50 4.40
C GLY A 221 18.45 -21.12 5.45
N THR A 222 18.47 -21.73 6.65
CA THR A 222 17.56 -21.33 7.75
C THR A 222 17.96 -19.98 8.29
N SER A 223 16.98 -19.05 8.36
CA SER A 223 17.14 -17.78 9.05
C SER A 223 17.15 -18.00 10.57
N ILE A 224 18.18 -17.50 11.23
CA ILE A 224 18.32 -17.59 12.70
C ILE A 224 17.95 -16.29 13.41
N MET A 225 18.02 -15.18 12.74
CA MET A 225 17.60 -13.87 13.23
C MET A 225 17.47 -12.87 12.10
N GLU A 226 16.84 -11.75 12.39
CA GLU A 226 16.65 -10.63 11.48
C GLU A 226 17.50 -9.43 11.94
N VAL A 227 18.04 -8.66 10.98
CA VAL A 227 18.66 -7.34 11.25
C VAL A 227 18.00 -6.31 10.35
N VAL A 228 17.51 -5.22 10.95
CA VAL A 228 16.76 -4.16 10.24
C VAL A 228 17.42 -2.82 10.43
N ASP A 229 17.67 -2.12 9.32
CA ASP A 229 18.13 -0.74 9.31
C ASP A 229 16.96 0.22 9.06
N ASN A 230 16.46 0.85 10.11
CA ASN A 230 15.33 1.78 10.05
C ASN A 230 15.70 3.16 9.46
N SER A 231 16.97 3.39 9.07
CA SER A 231 17.40 4.70 8.54
C SER A 231 16.73 5.07 7.21
N LYS A 232 16.15 4.10 6.50
CA LYS A 232 15.47 4.26 5.21
C LYS A 232 14.01 3.84 5.25
N ILE A 233 13.38 3.96 6.44
CA ILE A 233 11.96 3.63 6.57
C ILE A 233 11.12 4.52 5.62
N HIS A 234 10.17 3.92 4.96
CA HIS A 234 9.22 4.56 4.06
C HIS A 234 7.83 4.01 4.31
N CYS A 235 6.84 4.57 3.66
CA CYS A 235 5.46 4.12 3.76
C CYS A 235 5.01 3.50 2.43
N ASP A 236 4.47 2.29 2.49
CA ASP A 236 3.81 1.61 1.39
C ASP A 236 2.31 1.82 1.51
N LEU A 237 1.77 2.61 0.59
CA LEU A 237 0.36 3.00 0.56
C LEU A 237 -0.37 2.20 -0.52
N THR A 238 -1.50 1.63 -0.19
CA THR A 238 -2.39 0.99 -1.17
C THR A 238 -3.35 2.03 -1.73
N VAL A 239 -3.20 2.35 -3.01
CA VAL A 239 -4.08 3.26 -3.77
C VAL A 239 -4.92 2.45 -4.75
N PHE A 240 -6.24 2.64 -4.72
CA PHE A 240 -7.15 1.94 -5.61
C PHE A 240 -7.16 2.53 -7.03
N GLU A 241 -7.52 1.70 -8.02
CA GLU A 241 -7.52 2.03 -9.44
C GLU A 241 -8.24 3.36 -9.75
N LYS A 242 -9.40 3.60 -9.12
CA LYS A 242 -10.19 4.84 -9.31
C LYS A 242 -9.44 6.12 -8.98
N ASP A 243 -8.50 6.04 -8.04
CA ASP A 243 -7.76 7.20 -7.52
C ASP A 243 -6.35 7.31 -8.13
N LEU A 244 -5.86 6.22 -8.76
CA LEU A 244 -4.49 6.11 -9.26
C LEU A 244 -4.12 7.18 -10.30
N MET A 245 -5.07 7.55 -11.17
CA MET A 245 -4.86 8.58 -12.20
C MET A 245 -4.53 9.96 -11.62
N HIS A 246 -4.86 10.20 -10.36
CA HIS A 246 -4.63 11.46 -9.66
C HIS A 246 -3.37 11.44 -8.79
N VAL A 247 -2.71 10.28 -8.64
CA VAL A 247 -1.50 10.12 -7.85
C VAL A 247 -0.27 10.23 -8.74
N LYS A 248 0.69 11.08 -8.32
CA LYS A 248 1.92 11.37 -9.07
C LYS A 248 3.11 11.43 -8.12
N ILE A 249 4.28 11.06 -8.65
CA ILE A 249 5.55 11.22 -7.94
C ILE A 249 5.76 12.71 -7.62
N GLY A 250 6.26 13.00 -6.41
CA GLY A 250 6.50 14.35 -5.91
C GLY A 250 5.34 14.96 -5.10
N GLN A 251 4.17 14.32 -5.07
CA GLN A 251 3.06 14.80 -4.24
C GLN A 251 3.37 14.67 -2.75
N LYS A 252 2.91 15.66 -1.98
CA LYS A 252 2.99 15.66 -0.52
C LYS A 252 1.99 14.68 0.07
N VAL A 253 2.41 13.97 1.09
CA VAL A 253 1.58 13.02 1.84
C VAL A 253 1.69 13.33 3.32
N SER A 254 0.57 13.34 3.99
CA SER A 254 0.48 13.43 5.44
C SER A 254 0.04 12.08 5.99
N PHE A 255 0.83 11.51 6.89
CA PHE A 255 0.55 10.20 7.51
C PHE A 255 0.10 10.39 8.96
N GLN A 256 -0.87 9.62 9.34
CA GLN A 256 -1.31 9.47 10.72
C GLN A 256 -1.13 8.03 11.14
N LEU A 257 -0.38 7.80 12.21
CA LEU A 257 -0.25 6.48 12.82
C LEU A 257 -1.60 6.10 13.46
N THR A 258 -2.06 4.87 13.24
CA THR A 258 -3.38 4.42 13.71
C THR A 258 -3.50 4.44 15.23
N ASN A 259 -2.38 4.35 15.96
CA ASN A 259 -2.33 4.28 17.42
C ASN A 259 -1.88 5.61 18.11
N GLN A 260 -1.66 6.68 17.35
CA GLN A 260 -1.22 7.97 17.88
C GLN A 260 -1.99 9.12 17.22
N GLU A 261 -3.03 9.58 17.89
CA GLU A 261 -4.00 10.54 17.31
C GLU A 261 -3.42 11.94 17.00
N ASN A 262 -2.26 12.31 17.53
CA ASN A 262 -1.73 13.67 17.43
C ASN A 262 -0.41 13.83 16.67
N GLN A 263 0.17 12.77 16.11
CA GLN A 263 1.43 12.90 15.38
C GLN A 263 1.20 12.81 13.88
N LEU A 264 1.15 13.97 13.22
CA LEU A 264 1.12 14.07 11.77
C LEU A 264 2.55 13.98 11.22
N ILE A 265 2.83 12.92 10.50
CA ILE A 265 4.12 12.72 9.84
C ILE A 265 3.98 13.14 8.38
N THR A 266 4.95 13.85 7.86
CA THR A 266 4.93 14.31 6.47
C THR A 266 5.92 13.54 5.60
N GLY A 267 5.58 13.39 4.33
CA GLY A 267 6.43 12.73 3.36
C GLY A 267 6.11 13.14 1.93
N THR A 268 6.74 12.44 1.01
CA THR A 268 6.60 12.69 -0.43
C THR A 268 6.57 11.39 -1.19
N ILE A 269 5.67 11.26 -2.17
CA ILE A 269 5.61 10.11 -3.07
C ILE A 269 6.87 10.08 -3.92
N ASN A 270 7.59 8.96 -3.89
CA ASN A 270 8.80 8.76 -4.66
C ASN A 270 8.68 7.62 -5.68
N GLY A 271 7.70 6.73 -5.54
CA GLY A 271 7.50 5.60 -6.44
C GLY A 271 6.05 5.16 -6.52
N ILE A 272 5.65 4.64 -7.67
CA ILE A 272 4.33 4.05 -7.91
C ILE A 272 4.58 2.74 -8.64
N ASN A 273 4.15 1.62 -8.06
CA ASN A 273 4.24 0.32 -8.69
C ASN A 273 3.38 0.28 -9.96
N LYS A 274 3.81 -0.54 -10.92
CA LYS A 274 3.07 -0.74 -12.18
C LYS A 274 2.36 -2.10 -12.25
N SER A 275 2.17 -2.73 -11.10
CA SER A 275 1.45 -3.99 -10.95
C SER A 275 0.41 -3.86 -9.86
N PHE A 276 -0.75 -4.48 -10.06
CA PHE A 276 -1.75 -4.60 -9.01
C PHE A 276 -1.34 -5.68 -8.01
N GLU A 277 -1.65 -5.47 -6.74
CA GLU A 277 -1.60 -6.53 -5.74
C GLU A 277 -2.77 -7.48 -5.97
N ASN A 278 -2.48 -8.78 -5.99
CA ASN A 278 -3.33 -9.84 -6.56
C ASN A 278 -4.77 -9.95 -6.03
N GLU A 279 -5.11 -9.38 -4.88
CA GLU A 279 -6.46 -9.52 -4.30
C GLU A 279 -7.21 -8.19 -4.12
N SER A 280 -6.52 -7.06 -4.03
CA SER A 280 -7.14 -5.79 -3.60
C SER A 280 -7.50 -4.83 -4.73
N LYS A 281 -7.08 -5.07 -5.99
CA LYS A 281 -7.09 -4.09 -7.10
C LYS A 281 -6.43 -2.76 -6.70
N GLY A 282 -5.54 -2.80 -5.74
CA GLY A 282 -4.72 -1.69 -5.29
C GLY A 282 -3.35 -1.71 -5.95
N VAL A 283 -2.75 -0.55 -6.05
CA VAL A 283 -1.36 -0.36 -6.48
C VAL A 283 -0.59 0.20 -5.30
N THR A 284 0.57 -0.39 -5.03
CA THR A 284 1.46 0.12 -3.97
C THR A 284 2.12 1.40 -4.43
N VAL A 285 1.99 2.43 -3.61
CA VAL A 285 2.63 3.74 -3.78
C VAL A 285 3.61 3.94 -2.64
N HIS A 286 4.88 4.14 -2.98
CA HIS A 286 5.95 4.35 -2.02
C HIS A 286 6.10 5.82 -1.68
N ALA A 287 6.03 6.16 -0.40
CA ALA A 287 6.22 7.52 0.08
C ALA A 287 7.36 7.58 1.09
N VAL A 288 8.35 8.43 0.81
CA VAL A 288 9.49 8.67 1.71
C VAL A 288 9.08 9.63 2.80
N ILE A 289 9.43 9.29 4.04
CA ILE A 289 9.14 10.08 5.23
C ILE A 289 10.27 11.09 5.46
N ASN A 290 9.91 12.32 5.86
CA ASN A 290 10.89 13.36 6.16
C ASN A 290 11.76 13.00 7.37
N ASN A 291 13.08 13.17 7.23
CA ASN A 291 14.13 12.63 8.12
C ASN A 291 14.03 12.99 9.62
N LYS A 292 13.29 14.01 10.02
CA LYS A 292 13.24 14.47 11.41
C LYS A 292 12.38 13.59 12.33
N GLU A 293 11.51 12.77 11.76
CA GLU A 293 10.44 12.06 12.50
C GLU A 293 10.68 10.55 12.59
N GLN A 294 11.78 10.03 12.01
CA GLN A 294 11.99 8.59 11.80
C GLN A 294 12.43 7.81 13.06
N LYS A 295 12.86 8.48 14.14
CA LYS A 295 13.55 7.82 15.27
C LYS A 295 12.74 6.77 16.04
N ASN A 296 11.41 6.89 16.01
CA ASN A 296 10.50 6.00 16.76
C ASN A 296 9.60 5.16 15.86
N LEU A 297 9.84 5.17 14.55
CA LEU A 297 9.04 4.42 13.59
C LEU A 297 9.56 2.99 13.46
N ILE A 298 8.64 2.04 13.49
CA ILE A 298 8.94 0.61 13.37
C ILE A 298 8.27 0.09 12.10
N PRO A 299 8.98 -0.68 11.24
CA PRO A 299 8.38 -1.35 10.11
C PRO A 299 7.21 -2.23 10.55
N GLY A 300 6.15 -2.27 9.75
CA GLY A 300 4.91 -2.98 10.07
C GLY A 300 3.85 -2.14 10.79
N MET A 301 4.15 -0.91 11.24
CA MET A 301 3.13 -0.01 11.77
C MET A 301 2.17 0.41 10.67
N TYR A 302 0.86 0.36 10.96
CA TYR A 302 -0.19 0.80 10.06
C TYR A 302 -0.37 2.31 10.11
N VAL A 303 -0.62 2.90 8.94
CA VAL A 303 -0.84 4.33 8.77
C VAL A 303 -2.07 4.60 7.89
N THR A 304 -2.73 5.70 8.16
CA THR A 304 -3.65 6.34 7.23
C THR A 304 -2.96 7.55 6.62
N ALA A 305 -2.95 7.63 5.31
CA ALA A 305 -2.31 8.69 4.56
C ALA A 305 -3.33 9.57 3.83
N LEU A 306 -3.05 10.86 3.77
CA LEU A 306 -3.75 11.84 2.96
C LEU A 306 -2.77 12.34 1.88
N ILE A 307 -2.98 11.92 0.65
CA ILE A 307 -2.19 12.31 -0.52
C ILE A 307 -2.78 13.58 -1.10
N SER A 308 -2.02 14.67 -1.11
CA SER A 308 -2.46 15.93 -1.73
C SER A 308 -2.40 15.80 -3.25
N THR A 309 -3.55 15.95 -3.91
CA THR A 309 -3.62 15.95 -5.39
C THR A 309 -3.55 17.36 -5.97
N GLY A 310 -3.34 18.35 -5.12
CA GLY A 310 -3.21 19.76 -5.48
C GLY A 310 -4.52 20.52 -5.33
N SER A 311 -4.37 21.86 -5.32
CA SER A 311 -5.49 22.79 -5.27
C SER A 311 -6.07 22.98 -6.66
N ARG A 312 -7.37 22.87 -6.79
CA ARG A 312 -8.06 23.10 -8.06
C ARG A 312 -9.15 24.16 -7.87
N LEU A 313 -9.13 25.17 -8.73
CA LEU A 313 -10.24 26.12 -8.81
C LEU A 313 -11.50 25.40 -9.26
N THR A 314 -12.51 25.40 -8.43
CA THR A 314 -13.75 24.66 -8.68
C THR A 314 -14.97 25.44 -8.19
N THR A 315 -16.13 25.15 -8.77
CA THR A 315 -17.40 25.68 -8.37
C THR A 315 -17.80 25.11 -7.02
N ALA A 316 -18.00 25.96 -6.03
CA ALA A 316 -18.27 25.52 -4.65
C ALA A 316 -19.34 26.36 -3.99
N VAL A 317 -20.07 25.76 -3.08
CA VAL A 317 -21.04 26.42 -2.20
C VAL A 317 -20.74 26.04 -0.74
N PRO A 318 -21.20 26.81 0.26
CA PRO A 318 -21.14 26.34 1.64
C PRO A 318 -21.83 24.99 1.81
N VAL A 319 -21.35 24.17 2.74
CA VAL A 319 -21.94 22.84 3.01
C VAL A 319 -23.43 22.95 3.34
N ASP A 320 -23.83 24.00 4.05
CA ASP A 320 -25.23 24.30 4.43
C ASP A 320 -26.15 24.61 3.24
N ALA A 321 -25.60 24.84 2.06
CA ALA A 321 -26.36 25.10 0.84
C ALA A 321 -26.80 23.79 0.15
N VAL A 322 -26.23 22.65 0.50
CA VAL A 322 -26.51 21.36 -0.12
C VAL A 322 -27.41 20.54 0.80
N VAL A 323 -28.51 20.05 0.25
CA VAL A 323 -29.44 19.14 0.93
C VAL A 323 -29.50 17.79 0.26
N ARG A 324 -29.71 16.73 1.05
CA ARG A 324 -29.85 15.37 0.56
C ARG A 324 -31.32 14.94 0.65
N SER A 325 -31.84 14.41 -0.44
CA SER A 325 -33.20 13.89 -0.51
C SER A 325 -33.21 12.68 -1.47
N GLU A 326 -33.85 11.58 -1.07
CA GLU A 326 -33.99 10.38 -1.90
C GLU A 326 -32.67 9.84 -2.48
N GLY A 327 -31.60 9.95 -1.72
CA GLY A 327 -30.25 9.51 -2.15
C GLY A 327 -29.52 10.46 -3.10
N LYS A 328 -30.17 11.55 -3.53
CA LYS A 328 -29.61 12.59 -4.40
C LYS A 328 -29.28 13.85 -3.61
N GLN A 329 -28.48 14.73 -4.23
CA GLN A 329 -28.05 15.98 -3.64
C GLN A 329 -28.58 17.16 -4.44
N PHE A 330 -29.02 18.20 -3.74
CA PHE A 330 -29.68 19.33 -4.35
C PHE A 330 -29.21 20.65 -3.74
N ILE A 331 -29.29 21.69 -4.55
CA ILE A 331 -29.22 23.10 -4.12
C ILE A 331 -30.51 23.77 -4.49
N PHE A 332 -30.83 24.90 -3.82
CA PHE A 332 -31.97 25.75 -4.18
C PHE A 332 -31.48 26.96 -4.93
N ILE A 333 -31.87 27.08 -6.18
CA ILE A 333 -31.58 28.22 -7.05
C ILE A 333 -32.71 29.28 -6.92
N VAL A 334 -32.31 30.52 -6.98
CA VAL A 334 -33.26 31.64 -7.05
C VAL A 334 -33.68 31.85 -8.49
N VAL A 335 -34.98 31.76 -8.75
CA VAL A 335 -35.57 31.99 -10.08
C VAL A 335 -36.33 33.32 -10.05
N PRO A 336 -36.20 34.21 -11.06
CA PRO A 336 -36.98 35.43 -11.18
C PRO A 336 -38.48 35.10 -11.18
N ASP A 337 -39.25 35.82 -10.39
CA ASP A 337 -40.72 35.65 -10.39
C ASP A 337 -41.31 36.26 -11.64
N ALA A 338 -41.81 35.42 -12.57
CA ALA A 338 -42.43 35.88 -13.81
C ALA A 338 -43.75 36.65 -13.60
N ALA A 339 -44.29 36.62 -12.39
CA ALA A 339 -45.60 37.22 -12.10
C ALA A 339 -45.56 38.69 -11.66
N GLY A 340 -44.36 39.28 -11.38
CA GLY A 340 -44.19 40.73 -11.20
C GLY A 340 -44.99 41.37 -10.07
N LYS A 341 -45.61 40.64 -9.15
CA LYS A 341 -46.44 41.17 -8.05
C LYS A 341 -45.82 40.76 -6.70
N GLY A 342 -45.03 41.66 -6.15
CA GLY A 342 -44.58 41.60 -4.77
C GLY A 342 -43.09 41.23 -4.61
N ASP A 343 -42.56 41.63 -3.45
CA ASP A 343 -41.19 41.42 -2.99
C ASP A 343 -40.95 39.95 -2.60
N THR A 344 -41.26 38.99 -3.49
CA THR A 344 -41.13 37.55 -3.22
C THR A 344 -39.97 36.91 -3.98
N VAL A 345 -39.30 35.97 -3.34
CA VAL A 345 -38.20 35.21 -3.89
C VAL A 345 -38.66 33.76 -4.12
N ARG A 346 -38.54 33.31 -5.37
CA ARG A 346 -38.87 31.93 -5.75
C ARG A 346 -37.62 31.04 -5.76
N PHE A 347 -37.71 29.93 -5.08
CA PHE A 347 -36.65 28.91 -5.03
C PHE A 347 -37.06 27.67 -5.83
N LYS A 348 -36.16 27.21 -6.70
CA LYS A 348 -36.31 25.94 -7.44
C LYS A 348 -35.23 25.00 -7.03
N LYS A 349 -35.57 23.73 -6.82
CA LYS A 349 -34.66 22.65 -6.49
C LYS A 349 -33.86 22.25 -7.74
N ALA A 350 -32.53 22.23 -7.63
CA ALA A 350 -31.62 21.82 -8.71
C ALA A 350 -30.73 20.67 -8.22
N GLU A 351 -30.73 19.56 -8.97
CA GLU A 351 -29.88 18.41 -8.67
C GLU A 351 -28.42 18.72 -8.98
N VAL A 352 -27.52 18.33 -8.06
CA VAL A 352 -26.09 18.55 -8.20
C VAL A 352 -25.32 17.28 -7.82
N ALA A 353 -24.23 17.02 -8.53
CA ALA A 353 -23.22 16.11 -8.04
C ALA A 353 -22.26 16.87 -7.14
N THR A 354 -21.92 16.31 -5.98
CA THR A 354 -20.95 16.90 -5.07
C THR A 354 -19.61 16.22 -5.18
N GLY A 355 -18.54 16.95 -4.83
CA GLY A 355 -17.17 16.46 -4.81
C GLY A 355 -16.48 16.77 -3.48
N VAL A 356 -15.30 17.36 -3.57
CA VAL A 356 -14.43 17.66 -2.43
C VAL A 356 -15.11 18.64 -1.48
N THR A 357 -14.95 18.38 -0.17
CA THR A 357 -15.40 19.31 0.90
C THR A 357 -14.19 19.76 1.68
N GLU A 358 -14.01 21.08 1.77
CA GLU A 358 -12.89 21.69 2.49
C GLU A 358 -13.29 23.08 3.02
N LEU A 359 -12.79 23.42 4.21
CA LEU A 359 -12.98 24.72 4.86
C LEU A 359 -14.45 25.21 4.86
N GLY A 360 -15.41 24.30 5.06
CA GLY A 360 -16.85 24.62 5.09
C GLY A 360 -17.50 24.81 3.73
N PHE A 361 -16.77 24.59 2.62
CA PHE A 361 -17.27 24.60 1.26
C PHE A 361 -17.28 23.21 0.66
N ILE A 362 -18.23 22.92 -0.22
CA ILE A 362 -18.36 21.69 -0.96
C ILE A 362 -18.38 21.99 -2.46
N GLN A 363 -17.55 21.25 -3.20
CA GLN A 363 -17.58 21.32 -4.66
C GLN A 363 -18.92 20.81 -5.18
N ILE A 364 -19.50 21.54 -6.12
CA ILE A 364 -20.71 21.13 -6.82
C ILE A 364 -20.51 21.12 -8.33
N LYS A 365 -21.20 20.18 -8.99
CA LYS A 365 -21.38 20.13 -10.43
C LYS A 365 -22.88 20.02 -10.70
N PRO A 366 -23.54 21.13 -11.13
CA PRO A 366 -24.94 21.07 -11.50
C PRO A 366 -25.17 20.06 -12.62
N LEU A 367 -26.25 19.30 -12.54
CA LEU A 367 -26.65 18.33 -13.58
C LEU A 367 -27.51 18.98 -14.66
N MET A 368 -27.87 20.25 -14.48
CA MET A 368 -28.57 21.10 -15.43
C MET A 368 -27.75 22.35 -15.72
N ASP A 369 -27.93 22.95 -16.87
CA ASP A 369 -27.29 24.21 -17.22
C ASP A 369 -27.86 25.34 -16.35
N LEU A 370 -26.98 25.97 -15.59
CA LEU A 370 -27.31 27.14 -14.74
C LEU A 370 -26.69 28.39 -15.34
N PRO A 371 -27.43 29.53 -15.37
CA PRO A 371 -26.85 30.81 -15.77
C PRO A 371 -25.68 31.20 -14.86
N ALA A 372 -24.65 31.81 -15.41
CA ALA A 372 -23.46 32.22 -14.63
C ALA A 372 -23.76 33.18 -13.49
N SER A 373 -24.87 33.94 -13.57
CA SER A 373 -25.32 34.89 -12.57
C SER A 373 -26.35 34.33 -11.59
N VAL A 374 -26.59 33.00 -11.61
CA VAL A 374 -27.60 32.39 -10.74
C VAL A 374 -27.23 32.59 -9.26
N LYS A 375 -28.20 33.03 -8.45
CA LYS A 375 -28.08 33.03 -6.99
C LYS A 375 -28.64 31.73 -6.43
N VAL A 376 -28.04 31.26 -5.35
CA VAL A 376 -28.45 30.04 -4.64
C VAL A 376 -28.65 30.33 -3.15
N ALA A 377 -29.42 29.54 -2.47
CA ALA A 377 -29.47 29.55 -1.01
C ALA A 377 -28.14 29.07 -0.44
N LEU A 378 -27.36 29.95 0.16
CA LEU A 378 -26.07 29.63 0.80
C LEU A 378 -26.24 29.11 2.23
N LYS A 379 -27.35 29.49 2.89
CA LYS A 379 -27.78 29.01 4.22
C LYS A 379 -29.27 28.75 4.21
N GLY A 380 -29.74 27.87 5.10
CA GLY A 380 -31.16 27.59 5.28
C GLY A 380 -31.75 26.65 4.22
N ALA A 381 -30.94 25.99 3.42
CA ALA A 381 -31.42 25.06 2.39
C ALA A 381 -32.23 23.89 2.98
N PHE A 382 -31.89 23.44 4.19
CA PHE A 382 -32.65 22.40 4.89
C PHE A 382 -34.10 22.82 5.18
N TYR A 383 -34.34 24.08 5.57
CA TYR A 383 -35.69 24.61 5.78
C TYR A 383 -36.48 24.62 4.45
N LEU A 384 -35.84 25.03 3.36
CA LEU A 384 -36.46 25.01 2.03
C LEU A 384 -36.84 23.58 1.62
N GLN A 385 -36.00 22.61 1.95
CA GLN A 385 -36.26 21.19 1.68
C GLN A 385 -37.46 20.68 2.50
N SER A 386 -37.49 20.98 3.80
CA SER A 386 -38.58 20.58 4.72
C SER A 386 -39.92 21.13 4.26
N LYS A 387 -39.94 22.42 3.86
CA LYS A 387 -41.16 23.05 3.37
C LYS A 387 -41.62 22.54 2.01
N ALA A 388 -40.65 22.11 1.16
CA ALA A 388 -40.97 21.51 -0.14
C ALA A 388 -41.55 20.10 0.01
N THR A 389 -41.15 19.35 1.05
CA THR A 389 -41.67 17.98 1.33
C THR A 389 -42.94 18.03 2.19
N GLY A 390 -43.04 18.95 3.19
CA GLY A 390 -44.19 19.02 4.08
C GLY A 390 -45.48 19.63 3.44
N GLY A 391 -45.38 20.25 2.27
CA GLY A 391 -46.55 20.64 1.48
C GLY A 391 -47.21 19.53 0.68
N ALA A 392 -46.71 18.31 0.78
CA ALA A 392 -47.26 17.13 0.09
C ALA A 392 -48.10 16.20 1.01
N GLU A 393 -48.15 16.48 2.33
CA GLU A 393 -48.86 15.63 3.32
C GLU A 393 -50.14 16.29 3.88
N GLU A 394 -50.54 17.52 3.42
CA GLU A 394 -51.79 18.14 3.81
C GLU A 394 -52.80 18.23 2.65
N GLU A 395 -53.08 17.12 1.99
CA GLU A 395 -54.33 16.95 1.22
C GLU A 395 -54.79 15.49 1.25
#